data_c5e76d4b4bdba9af8c53ea95712d955c
#
_entry.id   c5e76d4b4bdba9af8c53ea95712d955c
#
_cell.length_a   1.000
_cell.length_b   1.000
_cell.length_c   1.000
_cell.angle_alpha   90.00
_cell.angle_beta   90.00
_cell.angle_gamma   90.00
#
_symmetry.space_group_name_H-M   'P 1'
#
loop_
_entity.id
_entity.type
_entity.pdbx_description
1 polymer ?
#
loop_
_entity_poly.entity_id
_entity_poly.type
_entity_poly.pdbx_seq_one_letter_code
_entity_poly.pdbx_strand_id
1 'polypeptide(L)'
;MPEAPKAAGNYVTVKKIGDFIYTSGHVPITDEKKIIGKIPNEISIEEGYDAASLCAELTIASLLTISDIKKLIPVNVLGFVNSSSDFTDQPKVLNGFTDKLDEFFSEKPTRSAVGVSSLPLNVLSLIHI
;
A
#
# COMPACT_ATOMS: atom_id res chain seq x y z
N MET A 1 -13.92 -3.83 -5.95
CA MET A 1 -13.10 -3.71 -4.72
C MET A 1 -12.72 -5.12 -4.25
N PRO A 2 -11.45 -5.40 -4.06
CA PRO A 2 -11.05 -6.72 -3.58
C PRO A 2 -11.52 -6.97 -2.14
N GLU A 3 -11.57 -8.24 -1.75
CA GLU A 3 -11.85 -8.59 -0.37
C GLU A 3 -10.73 -8.11 0.55
N ALA A 4 -11.09 -7.80 1.80
CA ALA A 4 -10.11 -7.45 2.81
C ALA A 4 -9.16 -8.64 3.03
N PRO A 5 -7.85 -8.42 3.01
CA PRO A 5 -6.90 -9.49 3.21
C PRO A 5 -6.93 -9.98 4.67
N LYS A 6 -6.51 -11.22 4.86
CA LYS A 6 -6.29 -11.78 6.19
C LYS A 6 -4.84 -11.55 6.57
N ALA A 7 -4.59 -11.38 7.87
CA ALA A 7 -3.22 -11.29 8.36
C ALA A 7 -2.44 -12.57 8.01
N ALA A 8 -1.27 -12.39 7.42
CA ALA A 8 -0.40 -13.51 7.01
C ALA A 8 0.49 -14.00 8.15
N GLY A 9 0.36 -13.46 9.36
CA GLY A 9 1.18 -13.79 10.50
C GLY A 9 0.48 -13.43 11.80
N ASN A 10 1.29 -13.32 12.85
CA ASN A 10 0.77 -13.03 14.18
C ASN A 10 0.56 -11.52 14.40
N TYR A 11 -0.42 -10.95 13.70
CA TYR A 11 -0.78 -9.54 13.79
C TYR A 11 -2.20 -9.34 13.27
N VAL A 12 -2.71 -8.11 13.38
CA VAL A 12 -4.00 -7.70 12.80
C VAL A 12 -3.74 -6.74 11.64
N THR A 13 -4.65 -6.70 10.66
CA THR A 13 -4.48 -5.82 9.49
C THR A 13 -4.82 -4.37 9.80
N VAL A 14 -5.74 -4.15 10.75
CA VAL A 14 -6.15 -2.80 11.18
C VAL A 14 -6.36 -2.78 12.68
N LYS A 15 -6.09 -1.64 13.29
CA LYS A 15 -6.28 -1.46 14.73
C LYS A 15 -6.70 -0.04 15.04
N LYS A 16 -7.80 0.10 15.79
CA LYS A 16 -8.26 1.42 16.23
C LYS A 16 -7.79 1.68 17.65
N ILE A 17 -7.18 2.86 17.86
CA ILE A 17 -6.77 3.34 19.19
C ILE A 17 -7.22 4.78 19.30
N GLY A 18 -8.17 5.05 20.21
CA GLY A 18 -8.77 6.39 20.31
C GLY A 18 -9.41 6.79 19.00
N ASP A 19 -9.03 7.95 18.48
CA ASP A 19 -9.54 8.48 17.21
C ASP A 19 -8.69 8.08 16.01
N PHE A 20 -7.67 7.27 16.20
CA PHE A 20 -6.75 6.86 15.14
C PHE A 20 -6.91 5.39 14.77
N ILE A 21 -6.73 5.10 13.48
CA ILE A 21 -6.66 3.74 12.97
C ILE A 21 -5.30 3.56 12.32
N TYR A 22 -4.65 2.45 12.66
CA TYR A 22 -3.38 2.03 12.08
C TYR A 22 -3.61 0.81 11.22
N THR A 23 -2.93 0.74 10.08
CA THR A 23 -2.94 -0.48 9.27
C THR A 23 -1.59 -1.15 9.31
N SER A 24 -1.58 -2.46 9.15
CA SER A 24 -0.36 -3.18 8.80
C SER A 24 0.04 -2.82 7.36
N GLY A 25 1.26 -3.17 6.98
CA GLY A 25 1.68 -3.03 5.60
C GLY A 25 0.88 -3.97 4.71
N HIS A 26 0.32 -3.42 3.64
CA HIS A 26 -0.43 -4.20 2.63
C HIS A 26 0.46 -4.41 1.41
N VAL A 27 0.36 -5.58 0.83
CA VAL A 27 1.18 -6.03 -0.30
C VAL A 27 0.30 -6.28 -1.53
N PRO A 28 0.85 -6.19 -2.76
CA PRO A 28 0.05 -6.32 -3.98
C PRO A 28 -0.22 -7.77 -4.35
N ILE A 29 -0.92 -8.48 -3.47
CA ILE A 29 -1.27 -9.89 -3.66
C ILE A 29 -2.77 -10.08 -3.42
N THR A 30 -3.43 -10.70 -4.38
CA THR A 30 -4.79 -11.23 -4.25
C THR A 30 -4.77 -12.69 -4.73
N ASP A 31 -5.90 -13.37 -4.65
CA ASP A 31 -6.01 -14.73 -5.19
C ASP A 31 -5.74 -14.78 -6.70
N GLU A 32 -6.02 -13.68 -7.39
CA GLU A 32 -5.92 -13.60 -8.85
C GLU A 32 -4.64 -12.93 -9.33
N LYS A 33 -3.96 -12.16 -8.49
CA LYS A 33 -2.87 -11.29 -8.93
C LYS A 33 -1.77 -11.20 -7.88
N LYS A 34 -0.52 -11.31 -8.33
CA LYS A 34 0.67 -11.12 -7.50
C LYS A 34 1.66 -10.27 -8.28
N ILE A 35 2.08 -9.15 -7.73
CA ILE A 35 3.11 -8.31 -8.36
C ILE A 35 4.39 -8.48 -7.56
N ILE A 36 5.30 -9.25 -8.12
CA ILE A 36 6.53 -9.72 -7.48
C ILE A 36 7.72 -9.27 -8.32
N GLY A 37 8.77 -8.88 -7.67
CA GLY A 37 10.01 -8.51 -8.35
C GLY A 37 10.49 -7.13 -7.94
N LYS A 38 11.62 -6.77 -8.50
CA LYS A 38 12.35 -5.56 -8.17
C LYS A 38 12.31 -4.57 -9.34
N ILE A 39 12.03 -3.31 -9.02
CA ILE A 39 12.01 -2.23 -9.99
C ILE A 39 13.43 -1.62 -10.11
N PRO A 40 13.95 -1.25 -11.28
CA PRO A 40 13.30 -1.32 -12.60
C PRO A 40 13.61 -2.60 -13.39
N ASN A 41 14.41 -3.51 -12.86
CA ASN A 41 14.95 -4.63 -13.65
C ASN A 41 13.89 -5.66 -14.05
N GLU A 42 12.97 -5.96 -13.12
CA GLU A 42 11.94 -6.98 -13.33
C GLU A 42 10.55 -6.37 -13.49
N ILE A 43 10.33 -5.20 -12.89
CA ILE A 43 9.03 -4.51 -12.84
C ILE A 43 9.23 -3.10 -13.38
N SER A 44 8.34 -2.66 -14.27
CA SER A 44 8.34 -1.29 -14.79
C SER A 44 7.71 -0.33 -13.76
N ILE A 45 7.94 0.98 -13.95
CA ILE A 45 7.30 2.00 -13.11
C ILE A 45 5.77 1.90 -13.22
N GLU A 46 5.23 1.64 -14.41
CA GLU A 46 3.77 1.48 -14.61
C GLU A 46 3.23 0.29 -13.84
N GLU A 47 3.92 -0.85 -13.90
CA GLU A 47 3.53 -2.03 -13.12
C GLU A 47 3.65 -1.77 -11.63
N GLY A 48 4.67 -1.01 -11.22
CA GLY A 48 4.85 -0.59 -9.83
C GLY A 48 3.72 0.33 -9.36
N TYR A 49 3.29 1.26 -10.20
CA TYR A 49 2.15 2.13 -9.93
C TYR A 49 0.88 1.29 -9.72
N ASP A 50 0.64 0.32 -10.60
CA ASP A 50 -0.52 -0.58 -10.48
C ASP A 50 -0.45 -1.42 -9.19
N ALA A 51 0.74 -1.86 -8.81
CA ALA A 51 0.95 -2.58 -7.56
C ALA A 51 0.59 -1.73 -6.35
N ALA A 52 1.03 -0.47 -6.34
CA ALA A 52 0.71 0.47 -5.26
C ALA A 52 -0.80 0.78 -5.22
N SER A 53 -1.43 0.89 -6.37
CA SER A 53 -2.89 1.07 -6.47
C SER A 53 -3.64 -0.12 -5.86
N LEU A 54 -3.19 -1.34 -6.15
CA LEU A 54 -3.76 -2.55 -5.55
C LEU A 54 -3.58 -2.56 -4.03
N CYS A 55 -2.40 -2.16 -3.54
CA CYS A 55 -2.18 -2.02 -2.10
C CYS A 55 -3.19 -1.06 -1.46
N ALA A 56 -3.50 0.05 -2.13
CA ALA A 56 -4.49 1.01 -1.63
C ALA A 56 -5.88 0.40 -1.56
N GLU A 57 -6.30 -0.32 -2.59
CA GLU A 57 -7.59 -1.00 -2.59
C GLU A 57 -7.70 -2.01 -1.44
N LEU A 58 -6.65 -2.80 -1.21
CA LEU A 58 -6.62 -3.77 -0.12
C LEU A 58 -6.62 -3.08 1.25
N THR A 59 -5.91 -1.97 1.37
CA THR A 59 -5.88 -1.18 2.61
C THR A 59 -7.26 -0.60 2.93
N ILE A 60 -7.93 -0.04 1.91
CA ILE A 60 -9.29 0.48 2.07
C ILE A 60 -10.25 -0.65 2.46
N ALA A 61 -10.15 -1.80 1.82
CA ALA A 61 -10.97 -2.96 2.17
C ALA A 61 -10.77 -3.35 3.64
N SER A 62 -9.53 -3.33 4.14
CA SER A 62 -9.24 -3.60 5.55
C SER A 62 -9.85 -2.55 6.47
N LEU A 63 -9.74 -1.27 6.12
CA LEU A 63 -10.32 -0.17 6.91
C LEU A 63 -11.84 -0.30 7.01
N LEU A 64 -12.49 -0.72 5.93
CA LEU A 64 -13.95 -0.88 5.90
C LEU A 64 -14.45 -2.02 6.80
N THR A 65 -13.57 -2.90 7.28
CA THR A 65 -13.97 -3.94 8.24
C THR A 65 -14.29 -3.36 9.62
N ILE A 66 -13.77 -2.16 9.95
CA ILE A 66 -13.93 -1.56 11.28
C ILE A 66 -14.46 -0.13 11.27
N SER A 67 -14.61 0.49 10.10
CA SER A 67 -15.07 1.87 10.01
C SER A 67 -15.80 2.15 8.70
N ASP A 68 -16.43 3.33 8.63
CA ASP A 68 -17.03 3.87 7.42
C ASP A 68 -16.04 4.85 6.80
N ILE A 69 -15.84 4.76 5.49
CA ILE A 69 -14.90 5.60 4.75
C ILE A 69 -15.19 7.10 4.96
N LYS A 70 -16.46 7.47 5.09
CA LYS A 70 -16.87 8.88 5.29
C LYS A 70 -16.39 9.46 6.62
N LYS A 71 -16.03 8.62 7.56
CA LYS A 71 -15.59 9.05 8.90
C LYS A 71 -14.07 9.12 8.99
N LEU A 72 -13.36 8.81 7.91
CA LEU A 72 -11.90 8.68 7.91
C LEU A 72 -11.24 9.83 7.17
N ILE A 73 -10.11 10.25 7.69
CA ILE A 73 -9.23 11.23 7.06
C ILE A 73 -7.84 10.57 6.98
N PRO A 74 -7.25 10.47 5.79
CA PRO A 74 -5.91 9.91 5.69
C PRO A 74 -4.89 10.87 6.31
N VAL A 75 -4.01 10.35 7.16
CA VAL A 75 -3.04 11.18 7.88
C VAL A 75 -1.64 11.00 7.31
N ASN A 76 -1.13 9.77 7.27
CA ASN A 76 0.24 9.52 6.84
C ASN A 76 0.34 8.17 6.14
N VAL A 77 1.04 8.17 5.01
CA VAL A 77 1.32 6.96 4.23
C VAL A 77 2.83 6.71 4.24
N LEU A 78 3.22 5.49 4.54
CA LEU A 78 4.61 5.06 4.41
C LEU A 78 4.67 3.90 3.43
N GLY A 79 5.38 4.11 2.33
CA GLY A 79 5.52 3.11 1.27
C GLY A 79 6.94 2.64 1.10
N PHE A 80 7.11 1.33 1.07
CA PHE A 80 8.38 0.66 0.80
C PHE A 80 8.33 0.04 -0.58
N VAL A 81 9.30 0.36 -1.41
CA VAL A 81 9.40 -0.14 -2.79
C VAL A 81 10.62 -1.04 -2.92
N ASN A 82 10.38 -2.26 -3.36
CA ASN A 82 11.46 -3.22 -3.66
C ASN A 82 12.18 -2.75 -4.92
N SER A 83 13.33 -2.13 -4.74
CA SER A 83 14.02 -1.44 -5.85
C SER A 83 15.53 -1.66 -5.80
N SER A 84 16.17 -1.50 -6.97
CA SER A 84 17.62 -1.48 -7.04
C SER A 84 18.16 -0.26 -6.28
N SER A 85 19.41 -0.34 -5.85
CA SER A 85 20.03 0.71 -5.01
C SER A 85 20.14 2.07 -5.71
N ASP A 86 20.12 2.10 -7.03
CA ASP A 86 20.22 3.33 -7.83
C ASP A 86 18.88 3.84 -8.36
N PHE A 87 17.79 3.14 -8.08
CA PHE A 87 16.44 3.60 -8.44
C PHE A 87 16.00 4.70 -7.48
N THR A 88 15.56 5.83 -8.02
CA THR A 88 15.18 7.00 -7.22
C THR A 88 13.77 7.54 -7.51
N ASP A 89 12.99 6.82 -8.32
CA ASP A 89 11.63 7.24 -8.69
C ASP A 89 10.54 6.56 -7.84
N GLN A 90 10.86 6.21 -6.58
CA GLN A 90 9.87 5.64 -5.65
C GLN A 90 8.60 6.48 -5.53
N PRO A 91 8.65 7.83 -5.54
CA PRO A 91 7.44 8.64 -5.51
C PRO A 91 6.48 8.38 -6.67
N LYS A 92 7.00 8.09 -7.88
CA LYS A 92 6.16 7.78 -9.04
C LYS A 92 5.40 6.48 -8.85
N VAL A 93 6.03 5.51 -8.20
CA VAL A 93 5.39 4.24 -7.85
C VAL A 93 4.32 4.48 -6.80
N LEU A 94 4.65 5.20 -5.73
CA LEU A 94 3.72 5.44 -4.62
C LEU A 94 2.53 6.32 -5.03
N ASN A 95 2.64 7.08 -6.10
CA ASN A 95 1.50 7.80 -6.65
C ASN A 95 0.32 6.88 -6.95
N GLY A 96 0.57 5.61 -7.29
CA GLY A 96 -0.49 4.63 -7.48
C GLY A 96 -1.36 4.45 -6.24
N PHE A 97 -0.74 4.47 -5.06
CA PHE A 97 -1.45 4.39 -3.78
C PHE A 97 -2.22 5.68 -3.49
N THR A 98 -1.55 6.82 -3.55
CA THR A 98 -2.17 8.10 -3.18
C THR A 98 -3.21 8.56 -4.19
N ASP A 99 -3.03 8.27 -5.49
CA ASP A 99 -4.06 8.55 -6.49
C ASP A 99 -5.32 7.72 -6.23
N LYS A 100 -5.15 6.47 -5.81
CA LYS A 100 -6.29 5.64 -5.45
C LYS A 100 -7.00 6.17 -4.21
N LEU A 101 -6.26 6.66 -3.21
CA LEU A 101 -6.87 7.28 -2.04
C LEU A 101 -7.72 8.50 -2.41
N ASP A 102 -7.32 9.27 -3.41
CA ASP A 102 -8.07 10.45 -3.87
C ASP A 102 -9.47 10.10 -4.39
N GLU A 103 -9.71 8.85 -4.77
CA GLU A 103 -11.04 8.39 -5.19
C GLU A 103 -11.99 8.22 -4.00
N PHE A 104 -11.46 8.12 -2.78
CA PHE A 104 -12.23 7.84 -1.57
C PHE A 104 -12.20 8.95 -0.54
N PHE A 105 -11.16 9.77 -0.54
CA PHE A 105 -10.95 10.82 0.44
C PHE A 105 -10.78 12.18 -0.23
N SER A 106 -11.33 13.22 0.41
CA SER A 106 -11.19 14.60 -0.08
C SER A 106 -9.88 15.25 0.36
N GLU A 107 -9.24 14.73 1.40
CA GLU A 107 -7.98 15.26 1.93
C GLU A 107 -6.80 14.36 1.56
N LYS A 108 -5.63 14.96 1.45
CA LYS A 108 -4.40 14.24 1.13
C LYS A 108 -3.58 13.96 2.40
N PRO A 109 -2.95 12.78 2.49
CA PRO A 109 -2.05 12.48 3.59
C PRO A 109 -0.66 13.09 3.36
N THR A 110 0.10 13.15 4.44
CA THR A 110 1.56 13.21 4.31
C THR A 110 2.05 11.83 3.86
N ARG A 111 3.23 11.76 3.26
CA ARG A 111 3.76 10.45 2.84
C ARG A 111 5.28 10.42 2.80
N SER A 112 5.81 9.22 2.90
CA SER A 112 7.22 8.92 2.64
C SER A 112 7.27 7.70 1.70
N ALA A 113 8.09 7.82 0.66
CA ALA A 113 8.29 6.75 -0.32
C ALA A 113 9.79 6.43 -0.35
N VAL A 114 10.13 5.21 0.06
CA VAL A 114 11.53 4.80 0.18
C VAL A 114 11.75 3.49 -0.55
N GLY A 115 12.98 3.32 -1.04
CA GLY A 115 13.42 2.04 -1.62
C GLY A 115 13.99 1.14 -0.54
N VAL A 116 13.79 -0.15 -0.69
CA VAL A 116 14.37 -1.17 0.18
C VAL A 116 15.03 -2.24 -0.68
N SER A 117 16.01 -2.93 -0.10
CA SER A 117 16.77 -3.96 -0.82
C SER A 117 15.97 -5.24 -1.03
N SER A 118 14.99 -5.52 -0.19
CA SER A 118 14.10 -6.68 -0.32
C SER A 118 12.84 -6.48 0.48
N LEU A 119 11.79 -7.21 0.12
CA LEU A 119 10.53 -7.26 0.84
C LEU A 119 10.11 -8.72 1.03
N PRO A 120 9.28 -9.01 2.04
CA PRO A 120 8.75 -10.36 2.24
C PRO A 120 8.08 -10.86 0.96
N LEU A 121 8.25 -12.16 0.66
CA LEU A 121 7.69 -12.80 -0.52
C LEU A 121 8.13 -12.17 -1.86
N ASN A 122 9.19 -11.34 -1.82
CA ASN A 122 9.70 -10.60 -2.98
C ASN A 122 8.63 -9.72 -3.65
N VAL A 123 7.65 -9.23 -2.89
CA VAL A 123 6.63 -8.33 -3.44
C VAL A 123 7.26 -7.02 -3.87
N LEU A 124 6.60 -6.34 -4.82
CA LEU A 124 7.07 -5.05 -5.34
C LEU A 124 6.98 -3.94 -4.30
N SER A 125 5.93 -3.94 -3.49
CA SER A 125 5.71 -2.86 -2.52
C SER A 125 5.04 -3.36 -1.25
N LEU A 126 5.20 -2.58 -0.18
CA LEU A 126 4.54 -2.81 1.10
C LEU A 126 4.20 -1.43 1.66
N ILE A 127 2.91 -1.13 1.80
CA ILE A 127 2.45 0.22 2.10
C ILE A 127 1.45 0.19 3.26
N HIS A 128 1.60 1.10 4.20
CA HIS A 128 0.62 1.27 5.28
C HIS A 128 0.22 2.73 5.46
N ILE A 129 -0.88 2.90 6.16
CA ILE A 129 -1.49 4.20 6.44
C ILE A 129 -1.95 4.27 7.90
#